data_681184d814c456a56c0b944586d350da
#
_entry.id   681184d814c456a56c0b944586d350da
#
_cell.length_a   1.000
_cell.length_b   1.000
_cell.length_c   1.000
_cell.angle_alpha   90.00
_cell.angle_beta   90.00
_cell.angle_gamma   90.00
#
_symmetry.space_group_name_H-M   'P 1'
#
loop_
_entity.id
_entity.type
_entity.pdbx_description
1 polymer ?
#
loop_
_entity_poly.entity_id
_entity_poly.type
_entity_poly.pdbx_seq_one_letter_code
_entity_poly.pdbx_strand_id
1 'polypeptide(L)'
;MTKIYLIRHAEAEGNLYRIVQGHFDSYITGRGRKQIDALAERFKDVHLDALYSSDLRRTVATAGAITKYHELPMQLEPRLREINLGICEGMSFGDMRKYDPVQMDYFNNDPGKWRAEGAETFAECTVRMMSVVTEIAEKNAGKTVAVVSHGMAIRSLLACIMGVRSEDIPSLPHGDNTAVSRLTYENGRFSVDYYNDNSHLPPELSTFARQSWWRKESGGADPGNLSYEPLDPNTEGELYKSCYADSWLAVHGDLRGFSAEAYLAAAKEHYADDPRSVLKVYRGEDEFIGVVETDRRRSAGAGIGWISLVYLKEPYRGTGLGIQPLGRAITDYQKLGRRAVRLHVSSENKHAVGFYEHYGFKIIGKEPGAGAPLYLMEKVFE
;
A
#
# COMPACT_ATOMS: atom_id res chain seq x y z
N MET A 1 -3.75 -31.29 20.60
CA MET A 1 -3.03 -30.00 20.51
C MET A 1 -2.74 -29.69 19.05
N THR A 2 -3.14 -28.52 18.54
CA THR A 2 -2.85 -28.04 17.18
C THR A 2 -1.94 -26.82 17.27
N LYS A 3 -0.87 -26.78 16.48
CA LYS A 3 0.02 -25.61 16.39
C LYS A 3 -0.32 -24.79 15.13
N ILE A 4 -0.44 -23.47 15.27
CA ILE A 4 -0.78 -22.58 14.16
C ILE A 4 0.26 -21.47 14.07
N TYR A 5 0.90 -21.35 12.91
CA TYR A 5 1.71 -20.21 12.54
C TYR A 5 0.83 -19.20 11.80
N LEU A 6 0.52 -18.07 12.44
CA LEU A 6 -0.14 -16.93 11.82
C LEU A 6 0.92 -16.03 11.18
N ILE A 7 0.79 -15.77 9.89
CA ILE A 7 1.79 -15.05 9.09
C ILE A 7 1.11 -13.82 8.47
N ARG A 8 1.62 -12.63 8.74
CA ARG A 8 1.19 -11.43 8.03
C ARG A 8 1.74 -11.43 6.60
N HIS A 9 0.95 -10.96 5.63
CA HIS A 9 1.42 -10.82 4.25
C HIS A 9 2.67 -9.96 4.12
N ALA A 10 3.49 -10.20 3.09
CA ALA A 10 4.66 -9.42 2.73
C ALA A 10 4.29 -7.99 2.28
N GLU A 11 5.28 -7.10 2.19
CA GLU A 11 5.05 -5.72 1.76
C GLU A 11 4.35 -5.68 0.40
N ALA A 12 3.17 -5.05 0.40
CA ALA A 12 2.39 -4.78 -0.79
C ALA A 12 2.39 -3.28 -1.12
N GLU A 13 1.97 -2.94 -2.32
CA GLU A 13 1.94 -1.56 -2.83
C GLU A 13 1.18 -0.61 -1.90
N GLY A 14 0.08 -1.06 -1.28
CA GLY A 14 -0.63 -0.25 -0.30
C GLY A 14 0.22 0.13 0.92
N ASN A 15 1.13 -0.74 1.38
CA ASN A 15 2.08 -0.39 2.44
C ASN A 15 3.08 0.67 1.97
N LEU A 16 3.62 0.50 0.75
CA LEU A 16 4.61 1.38 0.16
C LEU A 16 4.03 2.76 -0.19
N TYR A 17 2.85 2.78 -0.81
CA TYR A 17 2.18 3.99 -1.30
C TYR A 17 1.38 4.71 -0.23
N ARG A 18 1.27 4.14 0.97
CA ARG A 18 0.45 4.66 2.07
C ARG A 18 -1.04 4.72 1.70
N ILE A 19 -1.51 3.66 1.03
CA ILE A 19 -2.91 3.46 0.63
C ILE A 19 -3.58 2.47 1.58
N VAL A 20 -4.80 2.78 1.96
CA VAL A 20 -5.68 1.94 2.79
C VAL A 20 -6.04 0.67 2.02
N GLN A 21 -5.71 -0.48 2.58
CA GLN A 21 -5.88 -1.79 1.95
C GLN A 21 -6.47 -2.80 2.94
N GLY A 22 -7.77 -2.75 3.13
CA GLY A 22 -8.52 -3.83 3.76
C GLY A 22 -8.82 -4.91 2.72
N HIS A 23 -9.89 -4.75 1.97
CA HIS A 23 -10.23 -5.61 0.84
C HIS A 23 -9.70 -5.09 -0.51
N PHE A 24 -9.23 -3.85 -0.59
CA PHE A 24 -8.48 -3.38 -1.77
C PHE A 24 -7.25 -4.26 -1.98
N ASP A 25 -7.14 -4.85 -3.19
CA ASP A 25 -6.21 -5.94 -3.45
C ASP A 25 -4.99 -5.46 -4.25
N SER A 26 -3.99 -4.96 -3.53
CA SER A 26 -2.74 -4.46 -4.10
C SER A 26 -1.69 -5.55 -4.33
N TYR A 27 -0.74 -5.30 -5.24
CA TYR A 27 0.32 -6.23 -5.62
C TYR A 27 1.50 -6.20 -4.63
N ILE A 28 2.31 -7.25 -4.64
CA ILE A 28 3.55 -7.34 -3.85
C ILE A 28 4.63 -6.44 -4.43
N THR A 29 5.36 -5.72 -3.57
CA THR A 29 6.49 -4.90 -3.98
C THR A 29 7.76 -5.74 -4.24
N GLY A 30 8.77 -5.15 -4.88
CA GLY A 30 10.07 -5.79 -5.03
C GLY A 30 10.73 -6.15 -3.69
N ARG A 31 10.52 -5.34 -2.63
CA ARG A 31 10.95 -5.68 -1.26
C ARG A 31 10.12 -6.80 -0.69
N GLY A 32 8.79 -6.77 -0.88
CA GLY A 32 7.91 -7.86 -0.46
C GLY A 32 8.32 -9.20 -1.03
N ARG A 33 8.78 -9.28 -2.29
CA ARG A 33 9.33 -10.52 -2.88
C ARG A 33 10.54 -11.03 -2.10
N LYS A 34 11.47 -10.15 -1.71
CA LYS A 34 12.64 -10.51 -0.87
C LYS A 34 12.23 -10.93 0.55
N GLN A 35 11.19 -10.31 1.12
CA GLN A 35 10.62 -10.76 2.40
C GLN A 35 10.02 -12.17 2.28
N ILE A 36 9.36 -12.49 1.18
CA ILE A 36 8.83 -13.84 0.89
C ILE A 36 9.99 -14.86 0.82
N ASP A 37 11.09 -14.51 0.18
CA ASP A 37 12.27 -15.40 0.13
C ASP A 37 12.86 -15.64 1.53
N ALA A 38 12.99 -14.61 2.36
CA ALA A 38 13.46 -14.74 3.74
C ALA A 38 12.49 -15.58 4.61
N LEU A 39 11.18 -15.41 4.41
CA LEU A 39 10.16 -16.21 5.06
C LEU A 39 10.25 -17.70 4.63
N ALA A 40 10.52 -17.96 3.36
CA ALA A 40 10.68 -19.31 2.85
C ALA A 40 11.85 -20.03 3.54
N GLU A 41 13.00 -19.37 3.68
CA GLU A 41 14.15 -19.94 4.40
C GLU A 41 13.84 -20.21 5.88
N ARG A 42 13.06 -19.34 6.54
CA ARG A 42 12.59 -19.54 7.91
C ARG A 42 11.78 -20.84 8.08
N PHE A 43 10.93 -21.16 7.10
CA PHE A 43 10.02 -22.30 7.18
C PHE A 43 10.57 -23.58 6.55
N LYS A 44 11.73 -23.53 5.90
CA LYS A 44 12.31 -24.64 5.13
C LYS A 44 12.34 -25.96 5.90
N ASP A 45 12.75 -25.93 7.17
CA ASP A 45 12.91 -27.12 8.02
C ASP A 45 11.78 -27.25 9.07
N VAL A 46 10.74 -26.42 8.98
CA VAL A 46 9.58 -26.49 9.88
C VAL A 46 8.57 -27.47 9.31
N HIS A 47 8.27 -28.55 10.05
CA HIS A 47 7.22 -29.47 9.61
C HIS A 47 5.85 -28.81 9.62
N LEU A 48 5.17 -28.84 8.48
CA LEU A 48 3.82 -28.31 8.27
C LEU A 48 2.93 -29.38 7.64
N ASP A 49 1.70 -29.52 8.12
CA ASP A 49 0.70 -30.47 7.65
C ASP A 49 -0.38 -29.83 6.75
N ALA A 50 -0.59 -28.53 6.87
CA ALA A 50 -1.59 -27.81 6.09
C ALA A 50 -1.23 -26.33 5.93
N LEU A 51 -1.69 -25.72 4.83
CA LEU A 51 -1.52 -24.32 4.50
C LEU A 51 -2.87 -23.68 4.16
N TYR A 52 -3.20 -22.61 4.86
CA TYR A 52 -4.37 -21.75 4.59
C TYR A 52 -3.91 -20.34 4.28
N SER A 53 -4.62 -19.66 3.41
CA SER A 53 -4.37 -18.25 3.07
C SER A 53 -5.67 -17.51 2.85
N SER A 54 -5.72 -16.24 3.27
CA SER A 54 -6.68 -15.31 2.67
C SER A 54 -6.54 -15.35 1.14
N ASP A 55 -7.61 -15.09 0.43
CA ASP A 55 -7.67 -15.14 -1.04
C ASP A 55 -7.19 -13.85 -1.73
N LEU A 56 -6.74 -12.84 -0.97
CA LEU A 56 -6.18 -11.61 -1.53
C LEU A 56 -4.76 -11.87 -2.07
N ARG A 57 -4.42 -11.25 -3.21
CA ARG A 57 -3.15 -11.47 -3.94
C ARG A 57 -1.93 -11.41 -3.04
N ARG A 58 -1.85 -10.43 -2.14
CA ARG A 58 -0.70 -10.24 -1.25
C ARG A 58 -0.49 -11.38 -0.27
N THR A 59 -1.57 -12.01 0.22
CA THR A 59 -1.48 -13.20 1.09
C THR A 59 -1.20 -14.46 0.29
N VAL A 60 -1.82 -14.64 -0.87
CA VAL A 60 -1.56 -15.75 -1.79
C VAL A 60 -0.09 -15.76 -2.22
N ALA A 61 0.44 -14.60 -2.64
CA ALA A 61 1.86 -14.49 -3.00
C ALA A 61 2.78 -14.79 -1.80
N THR A 62 2.41 -14.33 -0.59
CA THR A 62 3.18 -14.61 0.63
C THR A 62 3.15 -16.09 1.00
N ALA A 63 2.02 -16.76 0.84
CA ALA A 63 1.87 -18.20 1.07
C ALA A 63 2.77 -19.02 0.13
N GLY A 64 3.18 -18.46 -1.02
CA GLY A 64 4.20 -19.03 -1.90
C GLY A 64 5.54 -19.29 -1.21
N ALA A 65 5.87 -18.57 -0.12
CA ALA A 65 7.04 -18.87 0.70
C ALA A 65 6.98 -20.28 1.29
N ILE A 66 5.80 -20.72 1.72
CA ILE A 66 5.60 -22.05 2.30
C ILE A 66 5.65 -23.11 1.21
N THR A 67 4.94 -22.92 0.10
CA THR A 67 4.92 -23.91 -1.00
C THR A 67 6.26 -24.06 -1.71
N LYS A 68 7.22 -23.16 -1.49
CA LYS A 68 8.58 -23.27 -2.06
C LYS A 68 9.32 -24.52 -1.58
N TYR A 69 9.11 -24.94 -0.32
CA TYR A 69 9.80 -26.07 0.30
C TYR A 69 8.86 -27.16 0.81
N HIS A 70 7.53 -26.95 0.72
CA HIS A 70 6.52 -27.89 1.19
C HIS A 70 5.52 -28.19 0.07
N GLU A 71 5.32 -29.47 -0.24
CA GLU A 71 4.31 -29.93 -1.20
C GLU A 71 2.91 -29.95 -0.55
N LEU A 72 2.43 -28.77 -0.14
CA LEU A 72 1.14 -28.60 0.50
C LEU A 72 0.17 -27.83 -0.42
N PRO A 73 -1.07 -28.35 -0.61
CA PRO A 73 -2.09 -27.59 -1.31
C PRO A 73 -2.46 -26.35 -0.48
N MET A 74 -2.43 -25.17 -1.12
CA MET A 74 -2.90 -23.93 -0.51
C MET A 74 -4.43 -23.92 -0.48
N GLN A 75 -5.02 -23.81 0.70
CA GLN A 75 -6.47 -23.67 0.91
C GLN A 75 -6.80 -22.18 1.06
N LEU A 76 -7.53 -21.64 0.08
CA LEU A 76 -7.98 -20.25 0.13
C LEU A 76 -9.23 -20.12 1.01
N GLU A 77 -9.20 -19.19 1.95
CA GLU A 77 -10.26 -18.95 2.91
C GLU A 77 -10.56 -17.44 3.02
N PRO A 78 -11.64 -16.95 2.38
CA PRO A 78 -11.97 -15.52 2.38
C PRO A 78 -12.23 -14.94 3.78
N ARG A 79 -12.61 -15.76 4.76
CA ARG A 79 -12.77 -15.30 6.15
C ARG A 79 -11.44 -14.94 6.83
N LEU A 80 -10.28 -15.22 6.19
CA LEU A 80 -8.96 -14.77 6.64
C LEU A 80 -8.58 -13.38 6.10
N ARG A 81 -9.44 -12.70 5.31
CA ARG A 81 -9.19 -11.35 4.80
C ARG A 81 -8.96 -10.35 5.93
N GLU A 82 -8.33 -9.23 5.56
CA GLU A 82 -8.20 -8.06 6.43
C GLU A 82 -9.58 -7.52 6.84
N ILE A 83 -9.61 -6.68 7.88
CA ILE A 83 -10.81 -5.91 8.18
C ILE A 83 -11.24 -5.12 6.94
N ASN A 84 -12.53 -5.20 6.60
CA ASN A 84 -13.10 -4.40 5.51
C ASN A 84 -13.17 -2.93 5.96
N LEU A 85 -12.59 -2.01 5.21
CA LEU A 85 -12.54 -0.59 5.56
C LEU A 85 -13.58 0.26 4.81
N GLY A 86 -14.53 -0.39 4.11
CA GLY A 86 -15.67 0.25 3.50
C GLY A 86 -15.29 1.37 2.53
N ILE A 87 -15.89 2.56 2.71
CA ILE A 87 -15.64 3.72 1.85
C ILE A 87 -14.17 4.16 1.84
N CYS A 88 -13.38 3.80 2.85
CA CYS A 88 -11.96 4.16 2.94
C CYS A 88 -11.05 3.31 2.03
N GLU A 89 -11.56 2.20 1.44
CA GLU A 89 -10.78 1.29 0.62
C GLU A 89 -10.10 1.99 -0.56
N GLY A 90 -8.76 1.89 -0.60
CA GLY A 90 -7.93 2.50 -1.65
C GLY A 90 -7.86 4.02 -1.60
N MET A 91 -8.23 4.67 -0.49
CA MET A 91 -7.84 6.05 -0.19
C MET A 91 -6.39 6.10 0.27
N SER A 92 -5.72 7.26 0.17
CA SER A 92 -4.52 7.48 0.97
C SER A 92 -4.89 7.62 2.46
N PHE A 93 -3.96 7.32 3.37
CA PHE A 93 -4.21 7.57 4.80
C PHE A 93 -4.41 9.06 5.10
N GLY A 94 -3.81 9.96 4.28
CA GLY A 94 -4.07 11.39 4.38
C GLY A 94 -5.49 11.76 3.94
N ASP A 95 -5.98 11.18 2.82
CA ASP A 95 -7.37 11.40 2.36
C ASP A 95 -8.39 10.85 3.37
N MET A 96 -8.15 9.66 3.92
CA MET A 96 -9.00 9.07 4.95
C MET A 96 -9.12 9.99 6.17
N ARG A 97 -8.00 10.61 6.60
CA ARG A 97 -8.00 11.59 7.69
C ARG A 97 -8.81 12.83 7.35
N LYS A 98 -8.67 13.38 6.12
CA LYS A 98 -9.44 14.55 5.68
C LYS A 98 -10.93 14.23 5.53
N TYR A 99 -11.25 13.02 5.05
CA TYR A 99 -12.63 12.59 4.85
C TYR A 99 -13.40 12.46 6.17
N ASP A 100 -12.81 11.79 7.15
CA ASP A 100 -13.40 11.64 8.49
C ASP A 100 -12.31 11.56 9.57
N PRO A 101 -11.88 12.71 10.11
CA PRO A 101 -10.83 12.75 11.13
C PRO A 101 -11.22 12.05 12.42
N VAL A 102 -12.51 11.98 12.77
CA VAL A 102 -13.01 11.31 13.97
C VAL A 102 -12.89 9.80 13.82
N GLN A 103 -13.31 9.26 12.67
CA GLN A 103 -13.15 7.82 12.41
C GLN A 103 -11.68 7.44 12.27
N MET A 104 -10.86 8.30 11.69
CA MET A 104 -9.40 8.04 11.63
C MET A 104 -8.77 8.00 13.02
N ASP A 105 -9.22 8.86 13.93
CA ASP A 105 -8.78 8.83 15.33
C ASP A 105 -9.24 7.54 16.03
N TYR A 106 -10.50 7.15 15.87
CA TYR A 106 -11.01 5.88 16.40
C TYR A 106 -10.26 4.67 15.86
N PHE A 107 -9.98 4.64 14.55
CA PHE A 107 -9.20 3.55 13.95
C PHE A 107 -7.82 3.37 14.60
N ASN A 108 -7.16 4.47 14.95
CA ASN A 108 -5.81 4.44 15.51
C ASN A 108 -5.79 4.27 17.04
N ASN A 109 -6.72 4.90 17.75
CA ASN A 109 -6.63 5.10 19.20
C ASN A 109 -7.77 4.47 20.00
N ASP A 110 -8.94 4.23 19.39
CA ASP A 110 -10.11 3.60 20.03
C ASP A 110 -10.89 2.74 19.02
N PRO A 111 -10.30 1.61 18.58
CA PRO A 111 -10.90 0.76 17.54
C PRO A 111 -12.30 0.25 17.89
N GLY A 112 -12.66 0.22 19.17
CA GLY A 112 -14.01 -0.13 19.62
C GLY A 112 -15.10 0.81 19.11
N LYS A 113 -14.75 2.07 18.77
CA LYS A 113 -15.64 3.09 18.24
C LYS A 113 -15.61 3.24 16.71
N TRP A 114 -14.75 2.51 16.02
CA TRP A 114 -14.66 2.54 14.57
C TRP A 114 -15.97 2.13 13.89
N ARG A 115 -16.54 3.00 13.04
CA ARG A 115 -17.84 2.82 12.35
C ARG A 115 -17.87 3.55 11.00
N ALA A 116 -16.84 3.41 10.15
CA ALA A 116 -16.89 4.01 8.81
C ALA A 116 -17.97 3.33 7.95
N GLU A 117 -18.50 4.07 6.98
CA GLU A 117 -19.56 3.60 6.10
C GLU A 117 -19.12 2.35 5.30
N GLY A 118 -19.94 1.30 5.36
CA GLY A 118 -19.67 0.02 4.70
C GLY A 118 -18.47 -0.76 5.26
N ALA A 119 -17.86 -0.30 6.35
CA ALA A 119 -16.75 -0.98 6.99
C ALA A 119 -17.21 -2.06 7.98
N GLU A 120 -16.37 -3.08 8.13
CA GLU A 120 -16.46 -4.05 9.22
C GLU A 120 -16.01 -3.39 10.54
N THR A 121 -16.69 -3.66 11.63
CA THR A 121 -16.21 -3.26 12.96
C THR A 121 -15.07 -4.18 13.43
N PHE A 122 -14.25 -3.71 14.35
CA PHE A 122 -13.22 -4.56 14.96
C PHE A 122 -13.80 -5.77 15.68
N ALA A 123 -14.98 -5.64 16.27
CA ALA A 123 -15.68 -6.75 16.91
C ALA A 123 -16.11 -7.82 15.89
N GLU A 124 -16.69 -7.42 14.76
CA GLU A 124 -17.07 -8.34 13.69
C GLU A 124 -15.84 -9.05 13.09
N CYS A 125 -14.77 -8.31 12.84
CA CYS A 125 -13.49 -8.86 12.40
C CYS A 125 -12.96 -9.90 13.40
N THR A 126 -12.99 -9.60 14.69
CA THR A 126 -12.55 -10.51 15.75
C THR A 126 -13.38 -11.78 15.75
N VAL A 127 -14.71 -11.68 15.71
CA VAL A 127 -15.63 -12.84 15.68
C VAL A 127 -15.37 -13.72 14.47
N ARG A 128 -15.23 -13.12 13.29
CA ARG A 128 -14.93 -13.80 12.03
C ARG A 128 -13.59 -14.55 12.11
N MET A 129 -12.54 -13.88 12.58
CA MET A 129 -11.20 -14.47 12.71
C MET A 129 -11.17 -15.59 13.76
N MET A 130 -11.81 -15.41 14.92
CA MET A 130 -11.93 -16.45 15.93
C MET A 130 -12.66 -17.68 15.41
N SER A 131 -13.77 -17.50 14.71
CA SER A 131 -14.53 -18.61 14.11
C SER A 131 -13.68 -19.41 13.14
N VAL A 132 -13.08 -18.76 12.12
CA VAL A 132 -12.32 -19.45 11.10
C VAL A 132 -11.06 -20.12 11.62
N VAL A 133 -10.32 -19.46 12.53
CA VAL A 133 -9.08 -20.04 13.07
C VAL A 133 -9.37 -21.19 14.02
N THR A 134 -10.51 -21.17 14.76
CA THR A 134 -10.98 -22.30 15.56
C THR A 134 -11.34 -23.49 14.69
N GLU A 135 -12.11 -23.28 13.60
CA GLU A 135 -12.45 -24.35 12.66
C GLU A 135 -11.21 -24.98 12.03
N ILE A 136 -10.22 -24.15 11.64
CA ILE A 136 -8.93 -24.63 11.13
C ILE A 136 -8.19 -25.46 12.19
N ALA A 137 -8.17 -25.00 13.45
CA ALA A 137 -7.51 -25.71 14.56
C ALA A 137 -8.13 -27.08 14.82
N GLU A 138 -9.47 -27.17 14.85
CA GLU A 138 -10.24 -28.38 15.09
C GLU A 138 -10.08 -29.39 13.95
N LYS A 139 -10.21 -28.92 12.69
CA LYS A 139 -10.01 -29.74 11.48
C LYS A 139 -8.61 -30.37 11.41
N ASN A 140 -7.61 -29.70 12.00
CA ASN A 140 -6.22 -30.12 11.97
C ASN A 140 -5.74 -30.60 13.36
N ALA A 141 -6.58 -31.27 14.14
CA ALA A 141 -6.22 -31.77 15.45
C ALA A 141 -4.94 -32.64 15.41
N GLY A 142 -3.97 -32.32 16.26
CA GLY A 142 -2.68 -33.02 16.33
C GLY A 142 -1.63 -32.53 15.32
N LYS A 143 -1.93 -31.56 14.45
CA LYS A 143 -1.13 -31.10 13.33
C LYS A 143 -0.52 -29.71 13.56
N THR A 144 0.41 -29.35 12.67
CA THR A 144 1.02 -28.01 12.57
C THR A 144 0.56 -27.34 11.28
N VAL A 145 0.00 -26.13 11.39
CA VAL A 145 -0.66 -25.43 10.27
C VAL A 145 -0.05 -24.05 10.08
N ALA A 146 0.15 -23.65 8.82
CA ALA A 146 0.46 -22.28 8.46
C ALA A 146 -0.81 -21.56 7.98
N VAL A 147 -1.04 -20.33 8.45
CA VAL A 147 -2.18 -19.47 8.09
C VAL A 147 -1.66 -18.10 7.72
N VAL A 148 -1.85 -17.70 6.46
CA VAL A 148 -1.42 -16.38 5.96
C VAL A 148 -2.61 -15.43 5.93
N SER A 149 -2.48 -14.29 6.63
CA SER A 149 -3.54 -13.31 6.80
C SER A 149 -2.95 -11.88 6.84
N HIS A 150 -3.58 -10.96 7.55
CA HIS A 150 -3.33 -9.52 7.47
C HIS A 150 -3.08 -8.89 8.84
N GLY A 151 -2.62 -7.63 8.82
CA GLY A 151 -2.14 -6.95 10.01
C GLY A 151 -3.19 -6.75 11.09
N MET A 152 -4.32 -6.12 10.76
CA MET A 152 -5.36 -5.83 11.75
C MET A 152 -6.19 -7.07 12.09
N ALA A 153 -6.45 -7.95 11.11
CA ALA A 153 -7.14 -9.22 11.35
C ALA A 153 -6.38 -10.10 12.36
N ILE A 154 -5.07 -10.27 12.17
CA ILE A 154 -4.22 -11.02 13.13
C ILE A 154 -4.19 -10.31 14.49
N ARG A 155 -4.03 -8.98 14.51
CA ARG A 155 -3.94 -8.21 15.76
C ARG A 155 -5.23 -8.28 16.57
N SER A 156 -6.40 -8.20 15.92
CA SER A 156 -7.71 -8.35 16.55
C SER A 156 -7.92 -9.75 17.13
N LEU A 157 -7.52 -10.79 16.39
CA LEU A 157 -7.54 -12.17 16.87
C LEU A 157 -6.64 -12.36 18.10
N LEU A 158 -5.39 -11.90 18.04
CA LEU A 158 -4.43 -12.02 19.14
C LEU A 158 -4.91 -11.25 20.38
N ALA A 159 -5.47 -10.04 20.20
CA ALA A 159 -6.05 -9.27 21.31
C ALA A 159 -7.14 -10.06 22.02
N CYS A 160 -8.05 -10.67 21.28
CA CYS A 160 -9.12 -11.49 21.84
C CYS A 160 -8.56 -12.70 22.63
N ILE A 161 -7.61 -13.44 22.05
CA ILE A 161 -7.00 -14.61 22.71
C ILE A 161 -6.26 -14.22 23.99
N MET A 162 -5.61 -13.05 24.00
CA MET A 162 -4.87 -12.54 25.17
C MET A 162 -5.77 -11.81 26.20
N GLY A 163 -7.08 -11.70 25.93
CA GLY A 163 -8.02 -10.99 26.82
C GLY A 163 -7.86 -9.48 26.82
N VAL A 164 -7.26 -8.91 25.78
CA VAL A 164 -7.13 -7.46 25.59
C VAL A 164 -8.44 -6.92 25.00
N ARG A 165 -8.99 -5.88 25.62
CA ARG A 165 -10.24 -5.25 25.16
C ARG A 165 -10.03 -4.51 23.83
N SER A 166 -11.11 -4.31 23.08
CA SER A 166 -11.04 -3.66 21.75
C SER A 166 -10.43 -2.25 21.80
N GLU A 167 -10.75 -1.47 22.83
CA GLU A 167 -10.18 -0.13 23.04
C GLU A 167 -8.69 -0.14 23.38
N ASP A 168 -8.19 -1.25 23.92
CA ASP A 168 -6.78 -1.42 24.31
C ASP A 168 -5.93 -2.07 23.20
N ILE A 169 -6.52 -2.47 22.06
CA ILE A 169 -5.77 -2.99 20.89
C ILE A 169 -4.60 -2.09 20.48
N PRO A 170 -4.69 -0.74 20.53
CA PRO A 170 -3.55 0.13 20.24
C PRO A 170 -2.33 -0.07 21.12
N SER A 171 -2.46 -0.68 22.31
CA SER A 171 -1.34 -1.02 23.19
C SER A 171 -0.51 -2.21 22.69
N LEU A 172 -1.09 -3.07 21.84
CA LEU A 172 -0.36 -4.18 21.23
C LEU A 172 0.53 -3.68 20.09
N PRO A 173 1.79 -4.12 20.01
CA PRO A 173 2.66 -3.76 18.89
C PRO A 173 2.10 -4.24 17.55
N HIS A 174 2.35 -3.45 16.51
CA HIS A 174 2.11 -3.89 15.14
C HIS A 174 3.14 -4.95 14.74
N GLY A 175 2.71 -6.01 14.06
CA GLY A 175 3.63 -6.94 13.40
C GLY A 175 4.17 -6.37 12.10
N ASP A 176 5.45 -6.51 11.81
CA ASP A 176 6.03 -6.17 10.51
C ASP A 176 5.46 -7.05 9.38
N ASN A 177 5.68 -6.69 8.13
CA ASN A 177 5.36 -7.57 7.02
C ASN A 177 6.13 -8.88 7.16
N THR A 178 5.49 -9.99 6.84
CA THR A 178 5.94 -11.38 7.08
C THR A 178 6.20 -11.77 8.54
N ALA A 179 5.86 -10.91 9.51
CA ALA A 179 5.94 -11.29 10.92
C ALA A 179 5.10 -12.53 11.20
N VAL A 180 5.62 -13.40 12.06
CA VAL A 180 5.05 -14.70 12.42
C VAL A 180 4.63 -14.68 13.88
N SER A 181 3.39 -15.11 14.15
CA SER A 181 2.92 -15.41 15.50
C SER A 181 2.62 -16.90 15.58
N ARG A 182 2.86 -17.52 16.74
CA ARG A 182 2.53 -18.93 16.94
C ARG A 182 1.51 -19.08 18.04
N LEU A 183 0.47 -19.86 17.72
CA LEU A 183 -0.60 -20.23 18.64
C LEU A 183 -0.59 -21.74 18.88
N THR A 184 -1.01 -22.13 20.06
CA THR A 184 -1.34 -23.50 20.42
C THR A 184 -2.83 -23.58 20.74
N TYR A 185 -3.57 -24.53 20.12
CA TYR A 185 -4.97 -24.82 20.42
C TYR A 185 -5.09 -26.19 21.07
N GLU A 186 -5.62 -26.22 22.29
CA GLU A 186 -5.82 -27.44 23.04
C GLU A 186 -7.03 -27.31 23.98
N ASN A 187 -7.84 -28.37 24.06
CA ASN A 187 -9.02 -28.43 24.93
C ASN A 187 -10.00 -27.24 24.74
N GLY A 188 -10.20 -26.80 23.48
CA GLY A 188 -11.11 -25.70 23.14
C GLY A 188 -10.55 -24.30 23.46
N ARG A 189 -9.26 -24.17 23.76
CA ARG A 189 -8.64 -22.88 24.11
C ARG A 189 -7.36 -22.62 23.32
N PHE A 190 -7.18 -21.34 22.96
CA PHE A 190 -5.92 -20.87 22.40
C PHE A 190 -4.99 -20.35 23.47
N SER A 191 -3.70 -20.54 23.27
CA SER A 191 -2.61 -19.81 23.93
C SER A 191 -1.67 -19.20 22.87
N VAL A 192 -1.08 -18.05 23.20
CA VAL A 192 -0.09 -17.38 22.35
C VAL A 192 1.28 -17.78 22.84
N ASP A 193 2.04 -18.52 22.02
CA ASP A 193 3.41 -18.92 22.35
C ASP A 193 4.37 -17.76 22.15
N TYR A 194 4.24 -17.05 21.02
CA TYR A 194 4.88 -15.77 20.71
C TYR A 194 4.11 -15.04 19.60
N TYR A 195 4.31 -13.74 19.46
CA TYR A 195 3.67 -12.95 18.40
C TYR A 195 4.62 -11.93 17.77
N ASN A 196 4.33 -11.58 16.51
CA ASN A 196 5.04 -10.55 15.73
C ASN A 196 6.55 -10.80 15.59
N ASP A 197 7.00 -12.05 15.60
CA ASP A 197 8.42 -12.36 15.39
C ASP A 197 8.80 -12.18 13.91
N ASN A 198 9.70 -11.23 13.65
CA ASN A 198 10.26 -10.92 12.34
C ASN A 198 11.79 -11.16 12.28
N SER A 199 12.34 -12.01 13.16
CA SER A 199 13.78 -12.28 13.28
C SER A 199 14.45 -12.83 12.01
N HIS A 200 13.64 -13.32 11.06
CA HIS A 200 14.11 -13.76 9.75
C HIS A 200 14.38 -12.60 8.77
N LEU A 201 13.95 -11.37 9.10
CA LEU A 201 14.15 -10.21 8.25
C LEU A 201 15.42 -9.44 8.68
N PRO A 202 16.39 -9.27 7.80
CA PRO A 202 17.44 -8.29 8.04
C PRO A 202 16.86 -6.86 8.04
N PRO A 203 17.48 -5.89 8.73
CA PRO A 203 16.92 -4.54 8.91
C PRO A 203 16.56 -3.82 7.61
N GLU A 204 17.29 -4.04 6.53
CA GLU A 204 17.04 -3.45 5.22
C GLU A 204 15.75 -3.97 4.54
N LEU A 205 15.26 -5.14 4.94
CA LEU A 205 14.00 -5.70 4.46
C LEU A 205 12.81 -5.36 5.36
N SER A 206 13.02 -4.89 6.59
CA SER A 206 11.95 -4.48 7.47
C SER A 206 11.20 -3.27 6.89
N THR A 207 9.88 -3.40 6.72
CA THR A 207 9.02 -2.28 6.31
C THR A 207 8.98 -1.23 7.41
N PHE A 208 8.93 -1.64 8.67
CA PHE A 208 8.85 -0.75 9.81
C PHE A 208 10.14 0.02 10.09
N ALA A 209 11.31 -0.51 9.76
CA ALA A 209 12.56 0.23 9.89
C ALA A 209 12.59 1.49 8.99
N ARG A 210 11.79 1.52 7.92
CA ARG A 210 11.73 2.61 6.92
C ARG A 210 10.53 3.53 7.05
N GLN A 211 9.59 3.21 7.94
CA GLN A 211 8.36 3.98 8.15
C GLN A 211 8.26 4.38 9.62
N SER A 212 7.73 5.57 9.90
CA SER A 212 7.62 6.11 11.26
C SER A 212 6.20 6.11 11.82
N TRP A 213 5.19 5.85 10.99
CA TRP A 213 3.77 5.97 11.35
C TRP A 213 3.34 5.09 12.55
N TRP A 214 4.06 4.01 12.79
CA TRP A 214 3.79 3.07 13.90
C TRP A 214 4.42 3.51 15.23
N ARG A 215 5.29 4.54 15.22
CA ARG A 215 5.92 5.09 16.44
C ARG A 215 4.99 6.13 17.05
N LYS A 216 4.66 5.98 18.33
CA LYS A 216 3.74 6.87 19.07
C LYS A 216 4.38 8.20 19.50
N GLU A 217 5.41 8.70 18.85
CA GLU A 217 6.20 9.84 19.33
C GLU A 217 5.50 11.21 19.20
N SER A 218 4.33 11.28 18.57
CA SER A 218 3.54 12.53 18.57
C SER A 218 2.06 12.25 18.37
N GLY A 219 1.22 12.79 19.22
CA GLY A 219 -0.25 12.76 19.08
C GLY A 219 -0.78 13.59 17.90
N GLY A 220 0.03 13.81 16.86
CA GLY A 220 -0.28 14.55 15.65
C GLY A 220 -0.41 13.66 14.41
N ALA A 221 -0.80 14.28 13.29
CA ALA A 221 -0.80 13.64 11.98
C ALA A 221 0.58 13.08 11.64
N ASP A 222 0.66 11.85 11.13
CA ASP A 222 1.91 11.33 10.58
C ASP A 222 2.35 12.26 9.43
N PRO A 223 3.44 13.01 9.58
CA PRO A 223 3.87 13.98 8.56
C PRO A 223 4.29 13.30 7.25
N GLY A 224 4.38 11.97 7.26
CA GLY A 224 4.65 11.17 6.07
C GLY A 224 3.43 10.75 5.28
N ASN A 225 2.18 10.98 5.76
CA ASN A 225 0.97 10.69 5.00
C ASN A 225 0.54 11.91 4.18
N LEU A 226 0.44 11.72 2.85
CA LEU A 226 0.00 12.76 1.92
C LEU A 226 -1.50 12.64 1.66
N SER A 227 -2.15 13.79 1.45
CA SER A 227 -3.54 13.91 1.02
C SER A 227 -3.64 14.63 -0.32
N TYR A 228 -4.77 14.46 -1.00
CA TYR A 228 -4.95 14.91 -2.37
C TYR A 228 -6.28 15.63 -2.54
N GLU A 229 -6.26 16.75 -3.26
CA GLU A 229 -7.45 17.51 -3.62
C GLU A 229 -7.42 17.89 -5.10
N PRO A 230 -8.56 17.94 -5.78
CA PRO A 230 -8.60 18.42 -7.14
C PRO A 230 -7.95 19.81 -7.28
N LEU A 231 -7.14 19.99 -8.32
CA LEU A 231 -6.66 21.28 -8.80
C LEU A 231 -7.49 21.64 -10.03
N ASP A 232 -8.34 22.65 -9.92
CA ASP A 232 -9.10 23.11 -11.08
C ASP A 232 -8.24 24.03 -11.98
N PRO A 233 -7.77 23.55 -13.14
CA PRO A 233 -6.90 24.33 -14.01
C PRO A 233 -7.62 25.52 -14.68
N ASN A 234 -8.94 25.62 -14.55
CA ASN A 234 -9.67 26.80 -15.05
C ASN A 234 -9.58 27.98 -14.09
N THR A 235 -9.55 27.71 -12.78
CA THR A 235 -9.49 28.75 -11.72
C THR A 235 -8.10 28.84 -11.10
N GLU A 236 -7.33 27.75 -11.04
CA GLU A 236 -5.99 27.66 -10.46
C GLU A 236 -4.87 27.50 -11.50
N GLY A 237 -5.12 27.97 -12.76
CA GLY A 237 -4.20 27.77 -13.87
C GLY A 237 -2.80 28.35 -13.66
N GLU A 238 -2.67 29.48 -12.94
CA GLU A 238 -1.35 30.07 -12.63
C GLU A 238 -0.56 29.20 -11.65
N LEU A 239 -1.21 28.59 -10.66
CA LEU A 239 -0.57 27.63 -9.77
C LEU A 239 -0.06 26.41 -10.54
N TYR A 240 -0.91 25.85 -11.42
CA TYR A 240 -0.52 24.72 -12.27
C TYR A 240 0.68 25.05 -13.17
N LYS A 241 0.64 26.18 -13.89
CA LYS A 241 1.73 26.66 -14.77
C LYS A 241 3.04 26.83 -13.98
N SER A 242 2.96 27.43 -12.79
CA SER A 242 4.13 27.61 -11.92
C SER A 242 4.76 26.27 -11.51
N CYS A 243 3.95 25.28 -11.09
CA CYS A 243 4.43 23.95 -10.74
C CYS A 243 5.10 23.24 -11.92
N TYR A 244 4.50 23.34 -13.10
CA TYR A 244 5.06 22.71 -14.31
C TYR A 244 6.35 23.38 -14.76
N ALA A 245 6.41 24.72 -14.70
CA ALA A 245 7.62 25.49 -15.00
C ALA A 245 8.77 25.12 -14.05
N ASP A 246 8.52 25.00 -12.74
CA ASP A 246 9.53 24.57 -11.77
C ASP A 246 10.02 23.13 -12.05
N SER A 247 9.09 22.22 -12.41
CA SER A 247 9.45 20.87 -12.84
C SER A 247 10.34 20.87 -14.08
N TRP A 248 10.04 21.72 -15.06
CA TRP A 248 10.82 21.86 -16.28
C TRP A 248 12.20 22.43 -16.03
N LEU A 249 12.28 23.54 -15.26
CA LEU A 249 13.55 24.18 -14.87
C LEU A 249 14.47 23.22 -14.13
N ALA A 250 13.93 22.41 -13.25
CA ALA A 250 14.71 21.41 -12.48
C ALA A 250 15.40 20.35 -13.39
N VAL A 251 14.86 20.12 -14.59
CA VAL A 251 15.39 19.14 -15.55
C VAL A 251 16.30 19.78 -16.58
N HIS A 252 15.89 20.95 -17.13
CA HIS A 252 16.51 21.55 -18.31
C HIS A 252 17.36 22.78 -17.99
N GLY A 253 17.25 23.35 -16.77
CA GLY A 253 18.00 24.54 -16.35
C GLY A 253 17.49 25.85 -16.92
N ASP A 254 16.61 25.81 -17.94
CA ASP A 254 15.96 26.99 -18.54
C ASP A 254 14.57 26.62 -19.08
N LEU A 255 13.83 27.61 -19.58
CA LEU A 255 12.47 27.45 -20.11
C LEU A 255 12.41 27.30 -21.65
N ARG A 256 13.53 27.06 -22.36
CA ARG A 256 13.52 26.86 -23.81
C ARG A 256 12.71 25.61 -24.17
N GLY A 257 11.78 25.76 -25.09
CA GLY A 257 10.87 24.69 -25.50
C GLY A 257 9.70 24.43 -24.52
N PHE A 258 9.64 25.11 -23.40
CA PHE A 258 8.51 25.03 -22.45
C PHE A 258 7.32 25.84 -22.99
N SER A 259 6.13 25.26 -22.98
CA SER A 259 4.88 25.93 -23.31
C SER A 259 3.86 25.76 -22.18
N ALA A 260 3.82 26.75 -21.29
CA ALA A 260 2.91 26.75 -20.16
C ALA A 260 1.43 26.60 -20.60
N GLU A 261 1.05 27.27 -21.68
CA GLU A 261 -0.33 27.25 -22.19
C GLU A 261 -0.70 25.87 -22.78
N ALA A 262 0.23 25.20 -23.46
CA ALA A 262 -0.03 23.86 -23.98
C ALA A 262 -0.26 22.84 -22.87
N TYR A 263 0.56 22.88 -21.80
CA TYR A 263 0.38 22.01 -20.64
C TYR A 263 -0.90 22.34 -19.86
N LEU A 264 -1.22 23.63 -19.71
CA LEU A 264 -2.48 24.04 -19.08
C LEU A 264 -3.70 23.58 -19.88
N ALA A 265 -3.65 23.68 -21.21
CA ALA A 265 -4.75 23.20 -22.07
C ALA A 265 -4.96 21.69 -21.90
N ALA A 266 -3.88 20.89 -21.89
CA ALA A 266 -3.96 19.46 -21.63
C ALA A 266 -4.56 19.16 -20.22
N ALA A 267 -4.10 19.87 -19.17
CA ALA A 267 -4.64 19.70 -17.83
C ALA A 267 -6.14 20.02 -17.75
N LYS A 268 -6.63 21.02 -18.49
CA LYS A 268 -8.07 21.33 -18.59
C LYS A 268 -8.87 20.18 -19.21
N GLU A 269 -8.33 19.54 -20.23
CA GLU A 269 -8.96 18.36 -20.84
C GLU A 269 -8.98 17.18 -19.87
N HIS A 270 -7.87 16.90 -19.17
CA HIS A 270 -7.79 15.84 -18.18
C HIS A 270 -8.76 16.07 -17.00
N TYR A 271 -8.84 17.30 -16.49
CA TYR A 271 -9.75 17.69 -15.42
C TYR A 271 -11.22 17.59 -15.85
N ALA A 272 -11.54 17.96 -17.08
CA ALA A 272 -12.89 17.86 -17.61
C ALA A 272 -13.37 16.40 -17.73
N ASP A 273 -12.45 15.44 -17.93
CA ASP A 273 -12.76 14.01 -17.93
C ASP A 273 -13.06 13.49 -16.52
N ASP A 274 -12.24 13.86 -15.57
CA ASP A 274 -12.41 13.57 -14.15
C ASP A 274 -11.58 14.57 -13.33
N PRO A 275 -12.20 15.36 -12.45
CA PRO A 275 -11.48 16.29 -11.58
C PRO A 275 -10.33 15.67 -10.79
N ARG A 276 -10.39 14.36 -10.53
CA ARG A 276 -9.30 13.61 -9.86
C ARG A 276 -8.11 13.32 -10.77
N SER A 277 -8.14 13.73 -12.03
CA SER A 277 -7.01 13.59 -12.95
C SER A 277 -5.91 14.62 -12.70
N VAL A 278 -6.22 15.75 -12.07
CA VAL A 278 -5.24 16.78 -11.68
C VAL A 278 -5.41 17.05 -10.20
N LEU A 279 -4.42 16.68 -9.40
CA LEU A 279 -4.52 16.72 -7.94
C LEU A 279 -3.38 17.56 -7.34
N LYS A 280 -3.73 18.45 -6.42
CA LYS A 280 -2.79 19.05 -5.45
C LYS A 280 -2.37 18.00 -4.45
N VAL A 281 -1.11 18.03 -4.05
CA VAL A 281 -0.53 17.14 -3.04
C VAL A 281 -0.26 17.96 -1.79
N TYR A 282 -0.80 17.50 -0.66
CA TYR A 282 -0.63 18.15 0.64
C TYR A 282 0.11 17.24 1.62
N ARG A 283 0.91 17.87 2.49
CA ARG A 283 1.52 17.27 3.66
C ARG A 283 0.91 17.87 4.92
N GLY A 284 0.64 17.04 5.93
CA GLY A 284 -0.08 17.53 7.11
C GLY A 284 -1.50 17.98 6.77
N GLU A 285 -1.94 19.10 7.35
CA GLU A 285 -3.30 19.62 7.14
C GLU A 285 -3.41 20.41 5.84
N ASP A 286 -2.52 21.41 5.59
CA ASP A 286 -2.68 22.39 4.52
C ASP A 286 -1.39 22.73 3.76
N GLU A 287 -0.28 22.02 4.01
CA GLU A 287 0.99 22.31 3.36
C GLU A 287 1.00 21.80 1.92
N PHE A 288 0.74 22.69 0.95
CA PHE A 288 0.83 22.36 -0.47
C PHE A 288 2.26 22.10 -0.91
N ILE A 289 2.54 20.86 -1.36
CA ILE A 289 3.89 20.40 -1.69
C ILE A 289 4.07 19.94 -3.14
N GLY A 290 3.02 19.77 -3.94
CA GLY A 290 3.19 19.26 -5.30
C GLY A 290 1.89 19.03 -6.06
N VAL A 291 2.04 18.45 -7.25
CA VAL A 291 0.95 18.11 -8.17
C VAL A 291 1.16 16.71 -8.73
N VAL A 292 0.09 15.94 -8.87
CA VAL A 292 0.06 14.72 -9.67
C VAL A 292 -1.02 14.81 -10.73
N GLU A 293 -0.69 14.43 -11.97
CA GLU A 293 -1.59 14.50 -13.10
C GLU A 293 -1.60 13.20 -13.90
N THR A 294 -2.77 12.81 -14.33
CA THR A 294 -3.05 11.60 -15.10
C THR A 294 -3.89 11.92 -16.33
N ASP A 295 -3.64 11.22 -17.43
CA ASP A 295 -4.47 11.26 -18.62
C ASP A 295 -5.23 9.94 -18.75
N ARG A 296 -6.52 9.96 -18.47
CA ARG A 296 -7.36 8.77 -18.45
C ARG A 296 -7.75 8.25 -19.82
N ARG A 297 -7.59 9.06 -20.87
CA ARG A 297 -7.92 8.71 -22.27
C ARG A 297 -6.74 8.09 -22.99
N ARG A 298 -5.54 8.63 -22.78
CA ARG A 298 -4.33 8.17 -23.45
C ARG A 298 -4.07 6.71 -23.16
N SER A 299 -3.95 5.91 -24.22
CA SER A 299 -3.73 4.45 -24.13
C SER A 299 -4.82 3.64 -23.44
N ALA A 300 -5.99 4.24 -23.16
CA ALA A 300 -7.10 3.59 -22.46
C ALA A 300 -7.62 2.34 -23.18
N GLY A 301 -7.74 2.38 -24.51
CA GLY A 301 -8.16 1.24 -25.33
C GLY A 301 -7.24 0.03 -25.24
N ALA A 302 -5.97 0.23 -24.88
CA ALA A 302 -5.00 -0.83 -24.64
C ALA A 302 -4.99 -1.32 -23.17
N GLY A 303 -5.88 -0.79 -22.32
CA GLY A 303 -5.89 -1.11 -20.88
C GLY A 303 -4.70 -0.54 -20.11
N ILE A 304 -4.11 0.57 -20.58
CA ILE A 304 -2.93 1.20 -20.00
C ILE A 304 -3.32 2.58 -19.46
N GLY A 305 -2.86 2.89 -18.25
CA GLY A 305 -2.95 4.22 -17.67
C GLY A 305 -1.79 5.12 -18.11
N TRP A 306 -1.98 6.43 -18.04
CA TRP A 306 -0.95 7.41 -18.38
C TRP A 306 -0.74 8.44 -17.27
N ILE A 307 0.48 8.56 -16.78
CA ILE A 307 0.89 9.54 -15.77
C ILE A 307 1.57 10.70 -16.49
N SER A 308 0.93 11.88 -16.48
CA SER A 308 1.39 13.08 -17.18
C SER A 308 2.39 13.87 -16.35
N LEU A 309 2.19 13.97 -15.02
CA LEU A 309 3.06 14.71 -14.13
C LEU A 309 3.10 14.06 -12.75
N VAL A 310 4.28 13.94 -12.18
CA VAL A 310 4.51 13.76 -10.74
C VAL A 310 5.52 14.81 -10.31
N TYR A 311 5.03 15.83 -9.63
CA TYR A 311 5.81 16.98 -9.21
C TYR A 311 5.77 17.17 -7.72
N LEU A 312 6.93 17.40 -7.12
CA LEU A 312 7.07 17.91 -5.76
C LEU A 312 7.96 19.17 -5.76
N LYS A 313 7.62 20.14 -4.93
CA LYS A 313 8.47 21.31 -4.67
C LYS A 313 9.85 20.86 -4.20
N GLU A 314 10.88 21.65 -4.50
CA GLU A 314 12.29 21.31 -4.26
C GLU A 314 12.58 20.80 -2.84
N PRO A 315 12.09 21.42 -1.74
CA PRO A 315 12.41 20.96 -0.37
C PRO A 315 11.90 19.53 -0.06
N TYR A 316 10.97 19.01 -0.86
CA TYR A 316 10.38 17.67 -0.65
C TYR A 316 10.90 16.61 -1.62
N ARG A 317 11.79 16.99 -2.55
CA ARG A 317 12.47 16.07 -3.46
C ARG A 317 13.55 15.30 -2.71
N GLY A 318 13.74 14.02 -3.04
CA GLY A 318 14.72 13.16 -2.38
C GLY A 318 14.40 12.74 -0.93
N THR A 319 13.27 13.16 -0.39
CA THR A 319 12.84 12.84 1.00
C THR A 319 12.08 11.51 1.14
N GLY A 320 11.88 10.80 0.03
CA GLY A 320 11.07 9.57 0.00
C GLY A 320 9.57 9.79 -0.18
N LEU A 321 9.07 11.04 -0.20
CA LEU A 321 7.64 11.34 -0.36
C LEU A 321 7.12 11.08 -1.78
N GLY A 322 7.95 11.16 -2.81
CA GLY A 322 7.53 11.05 -4.21
C GLY A 322 6.84 9.73 -4.58
N ILE A 323 7.05 8.68 -3.79
CA ILE A 323 6.39 7.39 -4.02
C ILE A 323 4.89 7.43 -3.74
N GLN A 324 4.42 8.32 -2.87
CA GLN A 324 3.00 8.40 -2.53
C GLN A 324 2.18 9.00 -3.68
N PRO A 325 2.51 10.17 -4.30
CA PRO A 325 1.77 10.66 -5.46
C PRO A 325 1.87 9.73 -6.68
N LEU A 326 3.02 9.08 -6.91
CA LEU A 326 3.14 8.04 -7.92
C LEU A 326 2.20 6.87 -7.61
N GLY A 327 2.20 6.39 -6.37
CA GLY A 327 1.35 5.29 -5.89
C GLY A 327 -0.15 5.64 -5.93
N ARG A 328 -0.52 6.91 -5.68
CA ARG A 328 -1.90 7.38 -5.86
C ARG A 328 -2.35 7.22 -7.31
N ALA A 329 -1.57 7.67 -8.28
CA ALA A 329 -1.89 7.51 -9.70
C ALA A 329 -1.97 6.03 -10.11
N ILE A 330 -1.05 5.19 -9.63
CA ILE A 330 -1.06 3.75 -9.87
C ILE A 330 -2.35 3.13 -9.31
N THR A 331 -2.70 3.43 -8.06
CA THR A 331 -3.91 2.92 -7.38
C THR A 331 -5.18 3.30 -8.13
N ASP A 332 -5.28 4.55 -8.61
CA ASP A 332 -6.44 4.99 -9.39
C ASP A 332 -6.58 4.21 -10.69
N TYR A 333 -5.47 3.90 -11.37
CA TYR A 333 -5.49 3.05 -12.57
C TYR A 333 -5.80 1.58 -12.27
N GLN A 334 -5.33 1.04 -11.16
CA GLN A 334 -5.71 -0.31 -10.71
C GLN A 334 -7.22 -0.40 -10.44
N LYS A 335 -7.82 0.60 -9.79
CA LYS A 335 -9.27 0.70 -9.59
C LYS A 335 -10.05 0.78 -10.91
N LEU A 336 -9.48 1.39 -11.95
CA LEU A 336 -10.04 1.43 -13.30
C LEU A 336 -9.81 0.13 -14.11
N GLY A 337 -9.23 -0.91 -13.50
CA GLY A 337 -8.94 -2.18 -14.15
C GLY A 337 -7.85 -2.11 -15.23
N ARG A 338 -6.97 -1.09 -15.19
CA ARG A 338 -5.82 -1.03 -16.11
C ARG A 338 -4.81 -2.11 -15.73
N ARG A 339 -4.09 -2.63 -16.75
CA ARG A 339 -3.07 -3.68 -16.57
C ARG A 339 -1.64 -3.13 -16.41
N ALA A 340 -1.43 -1.89 -16.78
CA ALA A 340 -0.14 -1.21 -16.71
C ALA A 340 -0.32 0.30 -16.65
N VAL A 341 0.74 1.02 -16.28
CA VAL A 341 0.84 2.47 -16.41
C VAL A 341 2.08 2.86 -17.21
N ARG A 342 1.99 3.95 -17.93
CA ARG A 342 3.10 4.57 -18.68
C ARG A 342 3.31 6.01 -18.27
N LEU A 343 4.53 6.48 -18.51
CA LEU A 343 4.92 7.88 -18.39
C LEU A 343 6.06 8.21 -19.34
N HIS A 344 6.24 9.49 -19.57
CA HIS A 344 7.47 10.02 -20.15
C HIS A 344 8.37 10.61 -19.07
N VAL A 345 9.68 10.45 -19.24
CA VAL A 345 10.69 11.11 -18.44
C VAL A 345 11.86 11.55 -19.31
N SER A 346 12.37 12.76 -19.10
CA SER A 346 13.58 13.21 -19.81
C SER A 346 14.73 12.24 -19.59
N SER A 347 15.41 11.83 -20.67
CA SER A 347 16.59 10.95 -20.59
C SER A 347 17.77 11.60 -19.86
N GLU A 348 17.74 12.92 -19.66
CA GLU A 348 18.73 13.69 -18.90
C GLU A 348 18.43 13.71 -17.41
N ASN A 349 17.17 13.52 -17.00
CA ASN A 349 16.77 13.45 -15.61
C ASN A 349 17.11 12.08 -14.98
N LYS A 350 18.41 11.83 -14.77
CA LYS A 350 18.89 10.55 -14.22
C LYS A 350 18.28 10.19 -12.86
N HIS A 351 17.98 11.23 -12.06
CA HIS A 351 17.35 11.02 -10.74
C HIS A 351 15.94 10.45 -10.88
N ALA A 352 15.12 11.05 -11.76
CA ALA A 352 13.75 10.55 -11.99
C ALA A 352 13.75 9.18 -12.70
N VAL A 353 14.66 8.96 -13.66
CA VAL A 353 14.80 7.64 -14.31
C VAL A 353 15.09 6.58 -13.26
N GLY A 354 16.12 6.77 -12.42
CA GLY A 354 16.45 5.82 -11.35
C GLY A 354 15.33 5.64 -10.32
N PHE A 355 14.57 6.70 -10.01
CA PHE A 355 13.38 6.63 -9.17
C PHE A 355 12.32 5.70 -9.77
N TYR A 356 11.96 5.88 -11.03
CA TYR A 356 10.95 5.04 -11.69
C TYR A 356 11.44 3.59 -11.84
N GLU A 357 12.70 3.36 -12.21
CA GLU A 357 13.28 2.02 -12.29
C GLU A 357 13.25 1.31 -10.94
N HIS A 358 13.58 2.02 -9.85
CA HIS A 358 13.52 1.48 -8.49
C HIS A 358 12.12 0.99 -8.10
N TYR A 359 11.07 1.64 -8.63
CA TYR A 359 9.68 1.26 -8.37
C TYR A 359 9.04 0.41 -9.48
N GLY A 360 9.87 -0.22 -10.30
CA GLY A 360 9.46 -1.29 -11.21
C GLY A 360 9.02 -0.82 -12.60
N PHE A 361 9.27 0.45 -12.97
CA PHE A 361 9.14 0.88 -14.35
C PHE A 361 10.33 0.42 -15.18
N LYS A 362 10.09 0.08 -16.44
CA LYS A 362 11.10 -0.31 -17.41
C LYS A 362 11.05 0.64 -18.60
N ILE A 363 12.20 1.01 -19.15
CA ILE A 363 12.27 1.75 -20.40
C ILE A 363 11.81 0.82 -21.53
N ILE A 364 10.76 1.21 -22.25
CA ILE A 364 10.20 0.46 -23.38
C ILE A 364 10.35 1.19 -24.72
N GLY A 365 10.80 2.44 -24.70
CA GLY A 365 11.01 3.24 -25.90
C GLY A 365 11.74 4.54 -25.60
N LYS A 366 12.11 5.24 -26.70
CA LYS A 366 12.70 6.58 -26.68
C LYS A 366 12.02 7.40 -27.75
N GLU A 367 11.55 8.59 -27.38
CA GLU A 367 10.80 9.49 -28.25
C GLU A 367 11.45 10.89 -28.29
N PRO A 368 11.23 11.68 -29.34
CA PRO A 368 11.64 13.07 -29.36
C PRO A 368 10.91 13.86 -28.26
N GLY A 369 11.63 14.75 -27.58
CA GLY A 369 11.06 15.71 -26.62
C GLY A 369 11.44 17.14 -26.97
N ALA A 370 10.75 18.13 -26.43
CA ALA A 370 10.95 19.54 -26.73
C ALA A 370 12.33 20.06 -26.24
N GLY A 371 12.82 19.58 -25.09
CA GLY A 371 14.13 19.99 -24.54
C GLY A 371 15.19 18.90 -24.67
N ALA A 372 14.80 17.65 -24.46
CA ALA A 372 15.69 16.48 -24.53
C ALA A 372 14.87 15.26 -24.95
N PRO A 373 15.50 14.19 -25.46
CA PRO A 373 14.80 12.93 -25.71
C PRO A 373 14.11 12.39 -24.45
N LEU A 374 12.92 11.82 -24.64
CA LEU A 374 12.12 11.23 -23.58
C LEU A 374 12.26 9.71 -23.60
N TYR A 375 12.43 9.10 -22.41
CA TYR A 375 12.18 7.68 -22.27
C TYR A 375 10.68 7.47 -22.05
N LEU A 376 10.10 6.56 -22.82
CA LEU A 376 8.81 5.96 -22.52
C LEU A 376 9.06 4.83 -21.53
N MET A 377 8.49 4.95 -20.34
CA MET A 377 8.62 3.94 -19.31
C MET A 377 7.26 3.31 -18.98
N GLU A 378 7.26 2.02 -18.68
CA GLU A 378 6.06 1.23 -18.35
C GLU A 378 6.26 0.43 -17.07
N LYS A 379 5.22 0.39 -16.22
CA LYS A 379 5.09 -0.54 -15.12
C LYS A 379 3.85 -1.41 -15.34
N VAL A 380 4.05 -2.71 -15.48
CA VAL A 380 2.96 -3.71 -15.52
C VAL A 380 2.55 -4.07 -14.10
N PHE A 381 1.27 -4.31 -13.88
CA PHE A 381 0.72 -4.73 -12.58
C PHE A 381 0.75 -6.26 -12.50
N GLU A 382 1.68 -6.80 -11.66
CA GLU A 382 1.95 -8.23 -11.48
C GLU A 382 2.01 -8.62 -9.99
#